data_2f6f8dec3f045e28fce762406b4adb8f
#
_entry.id   2f6f8dec3f045e28fce762406b4adb8f
#
_cell.length_a   1.000
_cell.length_b   1.000
_cell.length_c   1.000
_cell.angle_alpha   90.00
_cell.angle_beta   90.00
_cell.angle_gamma   90.00
#
_symmetry.space_group_name_H-M   'P 1'
#
loop_
_entity.id
_entity.type
_entity.pdbx_description
1 polymer ?
#
loop_
_entity_poly.entity_id
_entity_poly.type
_entity_poly.pdbx_seq_one_letter_code
_entity_poly.pdbx_strand_id
1 'polypeptide(L)'
;MSDSQMLEALGSQDTCVVGWWQGEQLQGYAIVARLPFETELQAIGVVPEYRRSGAGLALMEAVLTQAQRWSSERLLLEVRVGNLSAIRLYHRMGLTEDGYRKGYYPAQAAHSAQSDPAAQSTAGREDALLMSRTL
;
A
#
# COMPACT_ATOMS: atom_id res chain seq x y z
N MET A 1 -9.55 0.84 -26.42
CA MET A 1 -9.39 0.66 -26.08
C MET A 1 -8.65 0.07 -25.65
N SER A 2 -8.22 -0.31 -25.86
CA SER A 2 -7.60 -0.91 -25.55
C SER A 2 -6.60 -0.79 -24.77
N ASP A 3 -5.94 -0.06 -24.75
CA ASP A 3 -5.12 0.29 -23.87
C ASP A 3 -5.73 0.11 -22.68
N SER A 4 -6.45 -0.74 -22.56
CA SER A 4 -7.16 -0.97 -21.49
C SER A 4 -6.37 -1.22 -20.30
N GLN A 5 -6.74 -0.59 -19.25
CA GLN A 5 -6.26 -0.85 -17.93
C GLN A 5 -6.89 -2.14 -17.44
N MET A 6 -6.09 -2.96 -16.80
CA MET A 6 -6.58 -4.25 -16.36
C MET A 6 -6.03 -4.54 -14.97
N LEU A 7 -6.90 -4.99 -14.09
CA LEU A 7 -6.50 -5.51 -12.80
C LEU A 7 -6.48 -7.03 -12.88
N GLU A 8 -5.44 -7.60 -12.32
CA GLU A 8 -5.30 -9.04 -12.31
C GLU A 8 -4.85 -9.48 -10.92
N ALA A 9 -5.52 -10.45 -10.37
CA ALA A 9 -5.19 -10.94 -9.04
C ALA A 9 -4.69 -12.37 -9.15
N LEU A 10 -3.52 -12.61 -8.64
CA LEU A 10 -2.90 -13.94 -8.62
C LEU A 10 -2.53 -14.24 -7.19
N GLY A 11 -2.79 -15.45 -6.76
CA GLY A 11 -2.43 -15.72 -5.40
C GLY A 11 -2.63 -17.16 -5.01
N SER A 12 -2.09 -17.44 -3.85
CA SER A 12 -2.29 -18.69 -3.18
C SER A 12 -3.42 -18.54 -2.18
N GLN A 13 -3.52 -19.51 -1.29
CA GLN A 13 -4.56 -19.53 -0.28
C GLN A 13 -4.46 -18.34 0.67
N ASP A 14 -3.24 -17.91 1.01
CA ASP A 14 -3.04 -16.90 2.04
C ASP A 14 -2.36 -15.62 1.54
N THR A 15 -2.10 -15.52 0.25
CA THR A 15 -1.45 -14.35 -0.32
C THR A 15 -2.07 -14.04 -1.66
N CYS A 16 -2.29 -12.76 -1.94
CA CYS A 16 -2.78 -12.33 -3.23
C CYS A 16 -1.97 -11.13 -3.71
N VAL A 17 -1.56 -11.18 -4.97
CA VAL A 17 -0.88 -10.08 -5.62
C VAL A 17 -1.85 -9.53 -6.68
N VAL A 18 -2.14 -8.23 -6.58
CA VAL A 18 -2.98 -7.55 -7.55
C VAL A 18 -2.06 -6.73 -8.44
N GLY A 19 -2.18 -6.92 -9.74
CA GLY A 19 -1.42 -6.14 -10.72
C GLY A 19 -2.33 -5.17 -11.45
N TRP A 20 -1.82 -3.97 -11.69
CA TRP A 20 -2.53 -2.97 -12.49
C TRP A 20 -1.74 -2.77 -13.77
N TRP A 21 -2.36 -3.12 -14.88
CA TRP A 21 -1.70 -3.18 -16.18
C TRP A 21 -2.20 -2.07 -17.08
N GLN A 22 -1.28 -1.52 -17.86
CA GLN A 22 -1.62 -0.63 -18.95
C GLN A 22 -1.11 -1.32 -20.20
N GLY A 23 -2.03 -1.87 -20.98
CA GLY A 23 -1.64 -2.73 -22.09
C GLY A 23 -0.90 -3.95 -21.58
N GLU A 24 0.35 -4.12 -22.01
CA GLU A 24 1.15 -5.27 -21.61
C GLU A 24 2.18 -4.93 -20.55
N GLN A 25 2.11 -3.72 -19.98
CA GLN A 25 3.09 -3.29 -18.99
C GLN A 25 2.46 -3.19 -17.63
N LEU A 26 3.12 -3.79 -16.66
CA LEU A 26 2.69 -3.71 -15.27
C LEU A 26 3.11 -2.34 -14.72
N GLN A 27 2.14 -1.54 -14.31
CA GLN A 27 2.40 -0.19 -13.85
C GLN A 27 2.11 0.01 -12.38
N GLY A 28 1.51 -0.97 -11.75
CA GLY A 28 1.25 -0.90 -10.32
C GLY A 28 0.94 -2.26 -9.76
N TYR A 29 1.02 -2.36 -8.45
CA TYR A 29 0.77 -3.63 -7.78
C TYR A 29 0.35 -3.41 -6.34
N ALA A 30 -0.29 -4.43 -5.76
CA ALA A 30 -0.53 -4.51 -4.33
C ALA A 30 -0.35 -5.95 -3.90
N ILE A 31 0.19 -6.15 -2.72
CA ILE A 31 0.38 -7.47 -2.14
C ILE A 31 -0.36 -7.50 -0.82
N VAL A 32 -1.24 -8.49 -0.66
CA VAL A 32 -2.02 -8.66 0.56
C VAL A 32 -1.84 -10.05 1.10
N ALA A 33 -1.88 -10.17 2.41
CA ALA A 33 -1.78 -11.44 3.10
C ALA A 33 -3.04 -11.69 3.91
N ARG A 34 -3.46 -12.95 3.92
CA ARG A 34 -4.59 -13.37 4.74
C ARG A 34 -4.08 -13.77 6.13
N LEU A 35 -4.60 -13.11 7.14
CA LEU A 35 -4.34 -13.46 8.53
C LEU A 35 -5.62 -14.08 9.10
N PRO A 36 -5.58 -14.67 10.29
CA PRO A 36 -6.73 -15.41 10.80
C PRO A 36 -8.06 -14.67 10.74
N PHE A 37 -8.11 -13.39 11.04
CA PHE A 37 -9.36 -12.65 11.00
C PHE A 37 -9.23 -11.36 10.20
N GLU A 38 -8.08 -11.14 9.60
CA GLU A 38 -7.76 -9.85 9.01
C GLU A 38 -7.04 -10.05 7.69
N THR A 39 -7.05 -9.00 6.87
CA THR A 39 -6.22 -8.93 5.69
C THR A 39 -5.21 -7.83 5.91
N GLU A 40 -3.96 -8.09 5.60
CA GLU A 40 -2.89 -7.11 5.74
C GLU A 40 -2.39 -6.69 4.37
N LEU A 41 -2.43 -5.39 4.11
CA LEU A 41 -1.78 -4.84 2.91
C LEU A 41 -0.29 -4.76 3.22
N GLN A 42 0.50 -5.55 2.50
CA GLN A 42 1.94 -5.64 2.75
C GLN A 42 2.74 -4.69 1.88
N ALA A 43 2.27 -4.40 0.68
CA ALA A 43 2.96 -3.51 -0.22
C ALA A 43 1.99 -2.98 -1.26
N ILE A 44 2.22 -1.76 -1.71
CA ILE A 44 1.49 -1.19 -2.83
C ILE A 44 2.43 -0.21 -3.52
N GLY A 45 2.44 -0.23 -4.83
CA GLY A 45 3.28 0.68 -5.59
C GLY A 45 2.69 0.98 -6.95
N VAL A 46 2.92 2.18 -7.42
CA VAL A 46 2.51 2.62 -8.74
C VAL A 46 3.69 3.39 -9.33
N VAL A 47 4.02 3.10 -10.59
CA VAL A 47 5.12 3.82 -11.22
C VAL A 47 4.77 5.31 -11.30
N PRO A 48 5.79 6.19 -11.27
CA PRO A 48 5.52 7.63 -11.18
C PRO A 48 4.60 8.17 -12.28
N GLU A 49 4.69 7.63 -13.48
CA GLU A 49 3.88 8.11 -14.59
C GLU A 49 2.39 7.93 -14.36
N TYR A 50 2.01 6.99 -13.53
CA TYR A 50 0.60 6.69 -13.29
C TYR A 50 0.13 7.07 -11.89
N ARG A 51 0.97 7.74 -11.13
CA ARG A 51 0.51 8.30 -9.86
C ARG A 51 -0.49 9.40 -10.17
N ARG A 52 -1.52 9.50 -9.34
CA ARG A 52 -2.62 10.45 -9.53
C ARG A 52 -3.50 10.12 -10.73
N SER A 53 -3.36 8.91 -11.28
CA SER A 53 -4.21 8.49 -12.40
C SER A 53 -5.37 7.64 -11.95
N GLY A 54 -5.50 7.43 -10.63
CA GLY A 54 -6.53 6.53 -10.12
C GLY A 54 -6.05 5.10 -9.94
N ALA A 55 -4.80 4.81 -10.27
CA ALA A 55 -4.27 3.46 -10.14
C ALA A 55 -4.24 3.00 -8.70
N GLY A 56 -3.80 3.87 -7.78
CA GLY A 56 -3.77 3.53 -6.36
C GLY A 56 -5.16 3.23 -5.83
N LEU A 57 -6.12 4.04 -6.24
CA LEU A 57 -7.51 3.82 -5.84
C LEU A 57 -8.03 2.49 -6.37
N ALA A 58 -7.77 2.18 -7.63
CA ALA A 58 -8.20 0.93 -8.23
C ALA A 58 -7.57 -0.26 -7.52
N LEU A 59 -6.28 -0.16 -7.19
CA LEU A 59 -5.60 -1.22 -6.45
C LEU A 59 -6.20 -1.40 -5.07
N MET A 60 -6.49 -0.31 -4.36
CA MET A 60 -7.09 -0.43 -3.03
C MET A 60 -8.51 -0.99 -3.08
N GLU A 61 -9.27 -0.67 -4.13
CA GLU A 61 -10.58 -1.27 -4.29
C GLU A 61 -10.47 -2.78 -4.49
N ALA A 62 -9.48 -3.22 -5.26
CA ALA A 62 -9.25 -4.65 -5.44
C ALA A 62 -8.80 -5.32 -4.14
N VAL A 63 -8.00 -4.62 -3.34
CA VAL A 63 -7.58 -5.12 -2.03
C VAL A 63 -8.79 -5.31 -1.12
N LEU A 64 -9.69 -4.35 -1.08
CA LEU A 64 -10.91 -4.47 -0.28
C LEU A 64 -11.78 -5.63 -0.75
N THR A 65 -11.91 -5.80 -2.06
CA THR A 65 -12.65 -6.92 -2.61
C THR A 65 -12.06 -8.25 -2.16
N GLN A 66 -10.72 -8.35 -2.20
CA GLN A 66 -10.07 -9.58 -1.78
C GLN A 66 -10.26 -9.84 -0.30
N ALA A 67 -10.17 -8.80 0.52
CA ALA A 67 -10.40 -8.93 1.96
C ALA A 67 -11.82 -9.43 2.23
N GLN A 68 -12.79 -8.94 1.47
CA GLN A 68 -14.16 -9.39 1.61
C GLN A 68 -14.33 -10.84 1.17
N ARG A 69 -13.65 -11.25 0.10
CA ARG A 69 -13.66 -12.64 -0.34
C ARG A 69 -13.08 -13.58 0.71
N TRP A 70 -12.10 -13.11 1.46
CA TRP A 70 -11.51 -13.87 2.54
C TRP A 70 -12.34 -13.80 3.81
N SER A 71 -13.45 -13.06 3.80
CA SER A 71 -14.32 -12.86 4.96
C SER A 71 -13.57 -12.26 6.13
N SER A 72 -12.61 -11.40 5.83
CA SER A 72 -11.83 -10.74 6.86
C SER A 72 -12.69 -9.72 7.60
N GLU A 73 -12.40 -9.56 8.88
CA GLU A 73 -13.12 -8.58 9.71
C GLU A 73 -12.53 -7.19 9.57
N ARG A 74 -11.25 -7.09 9.24
CA ARG A 74 -10.58 -5.80 9.08
C ARG A 74 -9.52 -5.89 8.00
N LEU A 75 -9.28 -4.76 7.36
CA LEU A 75 -8.10 -4.54 6.54
C LEU A 75 -7.15 -3.66 7.34
N LEU A 76 -5.90 -4.07 7.46
CA LEU A 76 -4.92 -3.29 8.20
C LEU A 76 -3.64 -3.10 7.40
N LEU A 77 -2.90 -2.06 7.76
CA LEU A 77 -1.64 -1.75 7.11
C LEU A 77 -0.77 -0.87 8.01
N GLU A 78 0.51 -0.78 7.64
CA GLU A 78 1.44 0.16 8.24
C GLU A 78 1.99 1.03 7.12
N VAL A 79 2.15 2.31 7.40
CA VAL A 79 2.67 3.26 6.42
C VAL A 79 3.59 4.25 7.11
N ARG A 80 4.64 4.69 6.42
CA ARG A 80 5.53 5.72 6.97
C ARG A 80 4.73 6.98 7.24
N VAL A 81 4.98 7.60 8.39
CA VAL A 81 4.25 8.82 8.75
C VAL A 81 4.46 9.94 7.74
N GLY A 82 5.60 9.94 7.06
CA GLY A 82 5.88 10.96 6.05
C GLY A 82 5.24 10.73 4.69
N ASN A 83 4.64 9.57 4.48
CA ASN A 83 4.05 9.25 3.18
C ASN A 83 2.63 9.79 3.11
N LEU A 84 2.52 11.10 2.94
CA LEU A 84 1.24 11.79 3.05
C LEU A 84 0.26 11.41 1.94
N SER A 85 0.77 11.17 0.73
CA SER A 85 -0.12 10.81 -0.37
C SER A 85 -0.75 9.44 -0.15
N ALA A 86 0.01 8.49 0.38
CA ALA A 86 -0.54 7.18 0.70
C ALA A 86 -1.56 7.28 1.83
N ILE A 87 -1.24 8.04 2.86
CA ILE A 87 -2.15 8.20 3.99
C ILE A 87 -3.46 8.81 3.52
N ARG A 88 -3.42 9.79 2.63
CA ARG A 88 -4.65 10.37 2.07
C ARG A 88 -5.46 9.35 1.29
N LEU A 89 -4.77 8.49 0.51
CA LEU A 89 -5.46 7.43 -0.21
C LEU A 89 -6.17 6.49 0.75
N TYR A 90 -5.46 6.08 1.81
CA TYR A 90 -6.03 5.14 2.78
C TYR A 90 -7.22 5.76 3.50
N HIS A 91 -7.15 7.03 3.86
CA HIS A 91 -8.31 7.72 4.44
C HIS A 91 -9.49 7.74 3.48
N ARG A 92 -9.24 7.97 2.20
CA ARG A 92 -10.31 7.94 1.20
C ARG A 92 -10.95 6.56 1.14
N MET A 93 -10.19 5.53 1.39
CA MET A 93 -10.70 4.16 1.37
C MET A 93 -11.29 3.73 2.70
N GLY A 94 -11.45 4.66 3.62
CA GLY A 94 -12.14 4.38 4.87
C GLY A 94 -11.26 3.85 5.98
N LEU A 95 -9.95 3.81 5.78
CA LEU A 95 -9.06 3.42 6.88
C LEU A 95 -8.87 4.58 7.83
N THR A 96 -8.72 4.27 9.11
CA THR A 96 -8.47 5.24 10.15
C THR A 96 -7.23 4.86 10.93
N GLU A 97 -6.70 5.82 11.67
CA GLU A 97 -5.45 5.64 12.38
C GLU A 97 -5.68 4.89 13.68
N ASP A 98 -4.85 3.89 13.93
CA ASP A 98 -4.93 3.11 15.16
C ASP A 98 -3.81 3.44 16.13
N GLY A 99 -2.67 3.92 15.65
CA GLY A 99 -1.55 4.21 16.50
C GLY A 99 -0.26 4.26 15.71
N TYR A 100 0.85 4.27 16.42
CA TYR A 100 2.15 4.42 15.81
C TYR A 100 3.07 3.33 16.31
N ARG A 101 4.00 2.91 15.45
CA ARG A 101 5.14 2.10 15.85
C ARG A 101 6.37 2.97 15.67
N LYS A 102 7.01 3.36 16.77
CA LYS A 102 8.08 4.32 16.73
C LYS A 102 9.35 3.71 16.15
N GLY A 103 10.03 4.51 15.31
CA GLY A 103 11.32 4.12 14.79
C GLY A 103 11.33 2.87 13.95
N TYR A 104 10.20 2.50 13.35
CA TYR A 104 10.06 1.23 12.65
C TYR A 104 10.79 1.22 11.32
N TYR A 105 10.64 2.30 10.53
CA TYR A 105 11.25 2.37 9.22
C TYR A 105 12.57 3.12 9.30
N PRO A 106 13.53 2.80 8.41
CA PRO A 106 14.68 3.66 8.23
C PRO A 106 14.22 5.06 7.84
N ALA A 107 15.02 6.06 8.15
CA ALA A 107 14.67 7.43 7.81
C ALA A 107 14.29 7.55 6.35
N GLN A 108 13.30 8.40 6.05
CA GLN A 108 12.79 8.54 4.69
C GLN A 108 13.88 8.93 3.70
N ALA A 109 14.88 9.66 4.17
CA ALA A 109 16.00 10.04 3.31
C ALA A 109 16.65 8.83 2.64
N ALA A 110 16.58 7.68 3.27
CA ALA A 110 17.18 6.47 2.72
C ALA A 110 16.52 6.05 1.40
N HIS A 111 15.33 6.50 1.13
CA HIS A 111 14.65 6.14 -0.09
C HIS A 111 15.11 6.92 -1.29
N SER A 112 15.65 8.05 -1.09
CA SER A 112 16.03 8.92 -2.17
C SER A 112 17.49 8.69 -2.49
N ALA A 113 17.79 8.42 -3.73
CA ALA A 113 19.18 8.26 -4.13
C ALA A 113 19.97 9.55 -3.92
N GLN A 114 19.26 10.65 -3.81
CA GLN A 114 19.88 11.94 -3.61
C GLN A 114 19.96 12.31 -2.15
N SER A 115 19.61 11.40 -1.26
CA SER A 115 19.62 11.70 0.15
C SER A 115 21.00 12.08 0.64
N ASP A 116 21.02 13.08 1.50
CA ASP A 116 22.23 13.48 2.17
C ASP A 116 22.57 12.42 3.22
N PRO A 117 23.75 11.80 3.15
CA PRO A 117 24.10 10.81 4.15
C PRO A 117 24.09 11.36 5.57
N ALA A 118 24.42 12.63 5.74
CA ALA A 118 24.38 13.22 7.07
C ALA A 118 22.95 13.30 7.60
N ALA A 119 21.98 13.58 6.74
CA ALA A 119 20.60 13.58 7.14
C ALA A 119 20.16 12.19 7.58
N GLN A 120 20.62 11.17 6.86
CA GLN A 120 20.29 9.81 7.25
C GLN A 120 20.85 9.46 8.61
N SER A 121 22.08 9.87 8.87
CA SER A 121 22.72 9.52 10.13
C SER A 121 22.06 10.22 11.32
N THR A 122 21.50 11.41 11.11
CA THR A 122 20.90 12.17 12.19
C THR A 122 19.41 11.95 12.32
N ALA A 123 18.76 11.54 11.25
CA ALA A 123 17.31 11.41 11.26
C ALA A 123 16.83 10.21 12.05
N GLY A 124 17.68 9.21 12.24
CA GLY A 124 17.25 8.01 12.92
C GLY A 124 16.22 7.28 12.09
N ARG A 125 15.24 6.70 12.76
CA ARG A 125 14.20 5.93 12.10
C ARG A 125 12.91 6.72 12.06
N GLU A 126 12.14 6.44 11.05
CA GLU A 126 10.85 7.05 10.86
C GLU A 126 9.77 6.17 11.49
N ASP A 127 8.78 6.78 12.11
CA ASP A 127 7.68 6.03 12.71
C ASP A 127 6.79 5.44 11.64
N ALA A 128 6.11 4.37 12.00
CA ALA A 128 5.06 3.77 11.20
C ALA A 128 3.72 4.18 11.77
N LEU A 129 2.81 4.55 10.89
CA LEU A 129 1.42 4.79 11.23
C LEU A 129 0.64 3.52 10.97
N LEU A 130 -0.10 3.06 11.97
CA LEU A 130 -0.92 1.86 11.85
C LEU A 130 -2.33 2.31 11.51
N MET A 131 -2.91 1.72 10.46
CA MET A 131 -4.25 2.08 10.00
C MET A 131 -5.07 0.83 9.76
N SER A 132 -6.37 0.94 9.94
CA SER A 132 -7.26 -0.17 9.65
C SER A 132 -8.63 0.32 9.26
N ARG A 133 -9.39 -0.60 8.65
CA ARG A 133 -10.79 -0.40 8.33
C ARG A 133 -11.54 -1.66 8.69
N THR A 134 -12.62 -1.53 9.45
CA THR A 134 -13.53 -2.64 9.71
C THR A 134 -14.36 -2.91 8.46
N LEU A 135 -14.52 -4.16 8.14
CA LEU A 135 -15.22 -4.58 6.92
C LEU A 135 -16.61 -5.09 7.22
#